data_d7fe6cea476a1dfe8fa7b0ae60c53c76
#
_entry.id   d7fe6cea476a1dfe8fa7b0ae60c53c76
#
_cell.length_a   1.000
_cell.length_b   1.000
_cell.length_c   1.000
_cell.angle_alpha   90.00
_cell.angle_beta   90.00
_cell.angle_gamma   90.00
#
_symmetry.space_group_name_H-M   'P 1'
#
loop_
_entity.id
_entity.type
_entity.pdbx_description
1 polymer ?
#
loop_
_entity_poly.entity_id
_entity_poly.type
_entity_poly.pdbx_seq_one_letter_code
_entity_poly.pdbx_strand_id
1 'polypeptide(L)'
;MTIELVDGKAGTAHISSEDKAIIHQAKFGTSDMVFEWGDAMSCTMQSANKVVIGTGCASIQGLDWHITNPETVTIQSGSSGKNRNDIICAHYHRETSTGVEKVELVVFKGVPSDGAAVDPTIPSAKILNGAADAYMPLWRIPLTGITAGTPVRLFNKRYALWDSVPLYHAKGFTVIHAGMMMLVKYSGSFGGGSWDSVQCEYTIPVELRPPIEVNGMVCVANGQTARMLAVNPNGTIRCANMGATGSNQSCAGSLCYPIP
;
A
#
# COMPACT_ATOMS: atom_id res chain seq x y z
N MET A 1 9.96 25.66 28.71
CA MET A 1 10.44 25.84 27.33
C MET A 1 9.61 24.90 26.46
N THR A 2 8.98 25.38 25.40
CA THR A 2 8.06 24.59 24.56
C THR A 2 8.72 24.06 23.28
N ILE A 3 10.02 24.30 23.11
CA ILE A 3 10.81 23.84 21.97
C ILE A 3 11.81 22.80 22.46
N GLU A 4 11.75 21.63 21.88
CA GLU A 4 12.64 20.50 22.21
C GLU A 4 13.35 19.98 20.96
N LEU A 5 14.60 19.53 21.13
CA LEU A 5 15.37 18.89 20.06
C LEU A 5 15.13 17.38 20.13
N VAL A 6 14.41 16.83 19.15
CA VAL A 6 13.94 15.43 19.16
C VAL A 6 15.08 14.43 18.99
N ASP A 7 16.05 14.72 18.11
CA ASP A 7 17.16 13.79 17.78
C ASP A 7 18.50 14.17 18.45
N GLY A 8 18.49 15.10 19.40
CA GLY A 8 19.67 15.63 20.04
C GLY A 8 19.90 15.06 21.45
N LYS A 9 21.16 15.09 21.91
CA LYS A 9 21.52 14.77 23.28
C LYS A 9 21.23 15.98 24.18
N ALA A 10 20.14 15.96 24.93
CA ALA A 10 19.71 17.04 25.82
C ALA A 10 20.10 16.83 27.29
N GLY A 11 21.14 16.06 27.60
CA GLY A 11 21.64 15.84 28.97
C GLY A 11 20.77 14.93 29.84
N THR A 12 19.57 14.61 29.47
CA THR A 12 18.66 13.62 30.08
C THR A 12 18.02 12.75 29.03
N ALA A 13 17.46 11.63 29.46
CA ALA A 13 17.05 10.51 28.65
C ALA A 13 16.33 10.87 27.33
N HIS A 14 16.70 10.17 26.32
CA HIS A 14 16.01 9.76 25.10
C HIS A 14 14.87 10.58 24.49
N ILE A 15 14.87 10.60 23.16
CA ILE A 15 13.72 10.90 22.28
C ILE A 15 12.49 10.20 22.85
N SER A 16 11.42 10.94 23.14
CA SER A 16 10.17 10.32 23.54
C SER A 16 9.51 9.66 22.33
N SER A 17 8.76 8.60 22.55
CA SER A 17 7.97 7.95 21.48
C SER A 17 6.95 8.91 20.88
N GLU A 18 6.37 9.81 21.69
CA GLU A 18 5.44 10.83 21.24
C GLU A 18 6.08 11.83 20.25
N ASP A 19 7.27 12.38 20.60
CA ASP A 19 8.01 13.28 19.72
C ASP A 19 8.39 12.62 18.41
N LYS A 20 8.84 11.36 18.48
CA LYS A 20 9.17 10.57 17.30
C LYS A 20 7.94 10.37 16.43
N ALA A 21 6.81 10.01 17.02
CA ALA A 21 5.55 9.82 16.29
C ALA A 21 5.08 11.12 15.63
N ILE A 22 5.15 12.27 16.30
CA ILE A 22 4.78 13.59 15.76
C ILE A 22 5.65 13.93 14.54
N ILE A 23 6.97 13.81 14.66
CA ILE A 23 7.90 14.12 13.57
C ILE A 23 7.72 13.15 12.40
N HIS A 24 7.52 11.86 12.68
CA HIS A 24 7.24 10.88 11.63
C HIS A 24 5.94 11.20 10.88
N GLN A 25 4.86 11.46 11.61
CA GLN A 25 3.57 11.84 10.99
C GLN A 25 3.66 13.12 10.18
N ALA A 26 4.44 14.11 10.62
CA ALA A 26 4.69 15.32 9.87
C ALA A 26 5.44 15.09 8.55
N LYS A 27 6.34 14.10 8.50
CA LYS A 27 7.15 13.76 7.32
C LYS A 27 6.43 12.82 6.34
N PHE A 28 5.71 11.83 6.85
CA PHE A 28 5.18 10.71 6.06
C PHE A 28 3.66 10.58 6.09
N GLY A 29 2.98 11.45 6.83
CA GLY A 29 1.52 11.40 7.01
C GLY A 29 1.11 10.54 8.21
N THR A 30 -0.20 10.54 8.48
CA THR A 30 -0.79 9.90 9.68
C THR A 30 -1.22 8.45 9.46
N SER A 31 -1.05 7.92 8.24
CA SER A 31 -1.45 6.55 7.88
C SER A 31 -0.43 5.54 8.36
N ASP A 32 -0.92 4.40 8.83
CA ASP A 32 -0.09 3.23 9.07
C ASP A 32 0.47 2.68 7.76
N MET A 33 1.72 2.18 7.77
CA MET A 33 2.38 1.73 6.55
C MET A 33 3.40 0.62 6.81
N VAL A 34 3.63 -0.20 5.79
CA VAL A 34 4.74 -1.17 5.73
C VAL A 34 5.71 -0.70 4.67
N PHE A 35 7.00 -0.71 5.00
CA PHE A 35 8.06 -0.31 4.09
C PHE A 35 8.53 -1.47 3.22
N GLU A 36 9.04 -1.17 2.02
CA GLU A 36 9.70 -2.15 1.15
C GLU A 36 11.08 -2.50 1.71
N TRP A 37 11.08 -3.39 2.69
CA TRP A 37 12.28 -3.93 3.31
C TRP A 37 12.05 -5.37 3.75
N GLY A 38 13.05 -6.23 3.57
CA GLY A 38 12.94 -7.66 3.86
C GLY A 38 11.85 -8.31 3.00
N ASP A 39 10.98 -9.10 3.60
CA ASP A 39 9.83 -9.72 2.94
C ASP A 39 8.60 -8.78 2.88
N ALA A 40 8.75 -7.50 3.28
CA ALA A 40 7.68 -6.51 3.42
C ALA A 40 6.46 -7.08 4.16
N MET A 41 6.71 -7.82 5.26
CA MET A 41 5.69 -8.49 6.08
C MET A 41 4.77 -9.40 5.26
N SER A 42 5.33 -10.16 4.31
CA SER A 42 4.58 -11.15 3.53
C SER A 42 3.81 -12.12 4.42
N CYS A 43 2.72 -12.66 3.90
CA CYS A 43 1.86 -13.57 4.66
C CYS A 43 1.66 -14.87 3.88
N THR A 44 1.99 -15.99 4.49
CA THR A 44 1.81 -17.31 3.91
C THR A 44 1.13 -18.27 4.88
N MET A 45 0.22 -19.08 4.38
CA MET A 45 -0.39 -20.18 5.15
C MET A 45 0.60 -21.32 5.26
N GLN A 46 1.05 -21.65 6.45
CA GLN A 46 1.87 -22.84 6.72
C GLN A 46 0.99 -24.09 6.92
N SER A 47 -0.20 -23.89 7.47
CA SER A 47 -1.22 -24.93 7.64
C SER A 47 -2.61 -24.28 7.71
N ALA A 48 -3.67 -25.08 7.89
CA ALA A 48 -5.04 -24.57 8.01
C ALA A 48 -5.25 -23.56 9.18
N ASN A 49 -4.34 -23.57 10.16
CA ASN A 49 -4.46 -22.72 11.35
C ASN A 49 -3.13 -22.05 11.77
N LYS A 50 -2.09 -22.13 10.93
CA LYS A 50 -0.81 -21.45 11.15
C LYS A 50 -0.47 -20.55 9.98
N VAL A 51 -0.20 -19.29 10.29
CA VAL A 51 0.19 -18.25 9.35
C VAL A 51 1.61 -17.83 9.68
N VAL A 52 2.45 -17.66 8.67
CA VAL A 52 3.80 -17.08 8.83
C VAL A 52 3.78 -15.67 8.27
N ILE A 53 4.18 -14.70 9.08
CA ILE A 53 4.44 -13.32 8.68
C ILE A 53 5.96 -13.19 8.49
N GLY A 54 6.36 -12.78 7.30
CA GLY A 54 7.76 -12.59 6.92
C GLY A 54 8.42 -11.39 7.59
N THR A 55 9.71 -11.24 7.38
CA THR A 55 10.48 -10.08 7.84
C THR A 55 9.95 -8.78 7.23
N GLY A 56 10.14 -7.65 7.91
CA GLY A 56 9.69 -6.36 7.40
C GLY A 56 9.82 -5.24 8.41
N CYS A 57 9.71 -4.01 7.92
CA CYS A 57 9.62 -2.79 8.72
C CYS A 57 8.28 -2.12 8.49
N ALA A 58 7.71 -1.53 9.54
CA ALA A 58 6.44 -0.81 9.46
C ALA A 58 6.39 0.36 10.44
N SER A 59 5.41 1.23 10.25
CA SER A 59 5.09 2.30 11.18
C SER A 59 3.62 2.23 11.58
N ILE A 60 3.36 2.18 12.89
CA ILE A 60 2.02 2.28 13.48
C ILE A 60 1.86 3.66 14.11
N GLN A 61 1.00 4.49 13.53
CA GLN A 61 0.74 5.86 13.97
C GLN A 61 2.01 6.70 14.22
N GLY A 62 3.07 6.46 13.42
CA GLY A 62 4.36 7.15 13.49
C GLY A 62 5.41 6.48 14.38
N LEU A 63 5.11 5.38 15.03
CA LEU A 63 6.08 4.56 15.76
C LEU A 63 6.57 3.42 14.89
N ASP A 64 7.87 3.42 14.60
CA ASP A 64 8.49 2.41 13.73
C ASP A 64 8.79 1.13 14.50
N TRP A 65 8.55 0.01 13.86
CA TRP A 65 8.79 -1.33 14.37
C TRP A 65 9.19 -2.29 13.25
N HIS A 66 9.75 -3.44 13.57
CA HIS A 66 10.20 -4.40 12.57
C HIS A 66 10.07 -5.85 13.06
N ILE A 67 10.03 -6.77 12.08
CA ILE A 67 10.18 -8.21 12.26
C ILE A 67 11.50 -8.62 11.61
N THR A 68 12.47 -9.08 12.40
CA THR A 68 13.80 -9.51 11.91
C THR A 68 13.88 -10.98 11.55
N ASN A 69 12.98 -11.80 12.09
CA ASN A 69 12.83 -13.22 11.75
C ASN A 69 11.34 -13.51 11.56
N PRO A 70 10.96 -14.38 10.60
CA PRO A 70 9.56 -14.69 10.38
C PRO A 70 8.84 -15.15 11.64
N GLU A 71 7.64 -14.62 11.87
CA GLU A 71 6.80 -14.88 13.04
C GLU A 71 5.65 -15.80 12.68
N THR A 72 5.36 -16.79 13.53
CA THR A 72 4.22 -17.69 13.36
C THR A 72 3.04 -17.23 14.20
N VAL A 73 1.91 -17.00 13.54
CA VAL A 73 0.64 -16.63 14.18
C VAL A 73 -0.33 -17.81 14.08
N THR A 74 -0.94 -18.18 15.19
CA THR A 74 -1.97 -19.23 15.23
C THR A 74 -3.34 -18.60 15.11
N ILE A 75 -4.16 -19.06 14.15
CA ILE A 75 -5.57 -18.74 14.01
C ILE A 75 -6.42 -19.93 14.47
N GLN A 76 -7.63 -19.68 14.93
CA GLN A 76 -8.52 -20.79 15.26
C GLN A 76 -9.04 -21.44 13.98
N SER A 77 -9.16 -22.77 13.99
CA SER A 77 -9.75 -23.51 12.88
C SER A 77 -11.15 -22.98 12.54
N GLY A 78 -11.49 -23.06 11.27
CA GLY A 78 -12.83 -22.73 10.80
C GLY A 78 -13.88 -23.73 11.30
N SER A 79 -15.13 -23.43 11.06
CA SER A 79 -16.29 -24.27 11.42
C SER A 79 -16.97 -24.77 10.15
N SER A 80 -17.30 -26.06 10.10
CA SER A 80 -17.99 -26.65 8.94
C SER A 80 -19.25 -25.85 8.57
N GLY A 81 -19.42 -25.54 7.28
CA GLY A 81 -20.54 -24.81 6.73
C GLY A 81 -20.62 -23.32 7.07
N LYS A 82 -19.61 -22.75 7.75
CA LYS A 82 -19.58 -21.33 8.12
C LYS A 82 -18.46 -20.58 7.42
N ASN A 83 -18.68 -19.29 7.13
CA ASN A 83 -17.69 -18.37 6.62
C ASN A 83 -17.26 -17.39 7.72
N ARG A 84 -15.96 -17.02 7.75
CA ARG A 84 -15.41 -16.10 8.75
C ARG A 84 -14.17 -15.40 8.17
N ASN A 85 -13.97 -14.15 8.53
CA ASN A 85 -12.70 -13.44 8.31
C ASN A 85 -11.99 -13.25 9.64
N ASP A 86 -10.73 -13.69 9.75
CA ASP A 86 -9.86 -13.34 10.86
C ASP A 86 -8.88 -12.26 10.38
N ILE A 87 -8.56 -11.28 11.24
CA ILE A 87 -7.61 -10.22 10.91
C ILE A 87 -6.39 -10.33 11.83
N ILE A 88 -5.20 -10.43 11.23
CA ILE A 88 -3.92 -10.33 11.92
C ILE A 88 -3.55 -8.85 11.97
N CYS A 89 -3.33 -8.34 13.18
CA CYS A 89 -2.91 -6.96 13.44
C CYS A 89 -1.54 -6.92 14.12
N ALA A 90 -0.77 -5.87 13.88
CA ALA A 90 0.23 -5.42 14.83
C ALA A 90 -0.49 -4.69 15.97
N HIS A 91 -0.20 -5.05 17.19
CA HIS A 91 -0.72 -4.48 18.41
C HIS A 91 0.38 -3.73 19.14
N TYR A 92 0.31 -2.41 19.14
CA TYR A 92 1.10 -1.57 20.03
C TYR A 92 0.46 -1.56 21.40
N HIS A 93 1.27 -1.78 22.43
CA HIS A 93 0.86 -1.70 23.83
C HIS A 93 1.88 -0.92 24.65
N ARG A 94 1.40 0.05 25.44
CA ARG A 94 2.18 0.76 26.46
C ARG A 94 1.68 0.38 27.84
N GLU A 95 2.55 -0.27 28.62
CA GLU A 95 2.29 -0.55 30.03
C GLU A 95 2.19 0.76 30.80
N THR A 96 1.03 1.07 31.37
CA THR A 96 0.75 2.37 32.00
C THR A 96 1.53 2.58 33.31
N SER A 97 1.92 1.50 33.99
CA SER A 97 2.65 1.56 35.26
C SER A 97 4.16 1.79 35.08
N THR A 98 4.74 1.31 33.98
CA THR A 98 6.19 1.34 33.72
C THR A 98 6.56 2.23 32.54
N GLY A 99 5.62 2.54 31.67
CA GLY A 99 5.85 3.25 30.40
C GLY A 99 6.53 2.38 29.33
N VAL A 100 6.72 1.08 29.57
CA VAL A 100 7.34 0.16 28.60
C VAL A 100 6.40 -0.05 27.43
N GLU A 101 6.95 0.10 26.22
CA GLU A 101 6.22 -0.03 24.96
C GLU A 101 6.65 -1.29 24.21
N LYS A 102 5.71 -1.97 23.56
CA LYS A 102 5.97 -3.15 22.72
C LYS A 102 5.02 -3.21 21.55
N VAL A 103 5.42 -3.96 20.52
CA VAL A 103 4.54 -4.37 19.41
C VAL A 103 4.55 -5.89 19.34
N GLU A 104 3.38 -6.49 19.16
CA GLU A 104 3.20 -7.93 19.00
C GLU A 104 2.13 -8.22 17.92
N LEU A 105 2.14 -9.43 17.36
CA LEU A 105 1.11 -9.86 16.42
C LEU A 105 -0.07 -10.46 17.18
N VAL A 106 -1.28 -9.99 16.89
CA VAL A 106 -2.52 -10.47 17.48
C VAL A 106 -3.55 -10.81 16.41
N VAL A 107 -4.50 -11.69 16.75
CA VAL A 107 -5.58 -12.09 15.85
C VAL A 107 -6.92 -11.60 16.37
N PHE A 108 -7.59 -10.78 15.58
CA PHE A 108 -9.01 -10.49 15.75
C PHE A 108 -9.83 -11.54 15.02
N LYS A 109 -10.47 -12.40 15.77
CA LYS A 109 -11.31 -13.46 15.23
C LYS A 109 -12.68 -12.90 14.81
N GLY A 110 -13.07 -13.18 13.58
CA GLY A 110 -14.41 -12.84 13.10
C GLY A 110 -15.50 -13.75 13.67
N VAL A 111 -16.75 -13.38 13.42
CA VAL A 111 -17.91 -14.16 13.81
C VAL A 111 -18.28 -15.13 12.68
N PRO A 112 -18.39 -16.46 12.95
CA PRO A 112 -18.81 -17.42 11.94
C PRO A 112 -20.25 -17.13 11.46
N SER A 113 -20.46 -17.12 10.14
CA SER A 113 -21.73 -16.80 9.48
C SER A 113 -22.09 -17.86 8.43
N ASP A 114 -23.39 -18.09 8.20
CA ASP A 114 -23.88 -18.92 7.07
C ASP A 114 -23.83 -18.16 5.74
N GLY A 115 -23.77 -16.84 5.79
CA GLY A 115 -23.68 -15.95 4.62
C GLY A 115 -22.24 -15.48 4.37
N ALA A 116 -22.10 -14.31 3.76
CA ALA A 116 -20.81 -13.68 3.55
C ALA A 116 -20.08 -13.43 4.88
N ALA A 117 -18.76 -13.66 4.89
CA ALA A 117 -17.93 -13.35 6.04
C ALA A 117 -17.81 -11.82 6.20
N VAL A 118 -17.91 -11.35 7.45
CA VAL A 118 -17.72 -9.94 7.81
C VAL A 118 -16.42 -9.82 8.60
N ASP A 119 -15.69 -8.72 8.35
CA ASP A 119 -14.48 -8.42 9.09
C ASP A 119 -14.80 -8.08 10.56
N PRO A 120 -14.00 -8.55 11.52
CA PRO A 120 -14.13 -8.13 12.91
C PRO A 120 -13.80 -6.62 13.04
N THR A 121 -14.47 -5.96 13.98
CA THR A 121 -14.18 -4.57 14.31
C THR A 121 -12.83 -4.46 15.00
N ILE A 122 -11.95 -3.63 14.47
CA ILE A 122 -10.64 -3.32 15.05
C ILE A 122 -10.73 -1.97 15.77
N PRO A 123 -10.29 -1.86 17.04
CA PRO A 123 -10.26 -0.58 17.73
C PRO A 123 -9.38 0.45 17.02
N SER A 124 -9.83 1.71 16.97
CA SER A 124 -9.18 2.81 16.25
C SER A 124 -8.59 3.89 17.18
N ALA A 125 -8.21 3.50 18.40
CA ALA A 125 -7.63 4.42 19.37
C ALA A 125 -6.32 5.05 18.87
N LYS A 126 -6.02 6.27 19.35
CA LYS A 126 -4.88 7.07 18.89
C LYS A 126 -3.81 7.21 19.97
N ILE A 127 -2.58 6.82 19.64
CA ILE A 127 -1.40 6.87 20.54
C ILE A 127 -1.16 8.30 21.01
N LEU A 128 -1.18 9.28 20.11
CA LEU A 128 -0.98 10.70 20.44
C LEU A 128 -2.13 11.32 21.26
N ASN A 129 -3.26 10.62 21.41
CA ASN A 129 -4.32 11.00 22.34
C ASN A 129 -4.22 10.27 23.69
N GLY A 130 -3.08 9.62 23.96
CA GLY A 130 -2.81 8.94 25.22
C GLY A 130 -3.32 7.50 25.30
N ALA A 131 -3.72 6.88 24.16
CA ALA A 131 -4.12 5.49 24.17
C ALA A 131 -2.94 4.58 24.52
N ALA A 132 -3.20 3.61 25.41
CA ALA A 132 -2.23 2.59 25.78
C ALA A 132 -2.14 1.47 24.73
N ASP A 133 -3.19 1.30 23.94
CA ASP A 133 -3.30 0.26 22.91
C ASP A 133 -3.66 0.88 21.56
N ALA A 134 -3.00 0.42 20.50
CA ALA A 134 -3.34 0.74 19.12
C ALA A 134 -3.13 -0.48 18.21
N TYR A 135 -3.89 -0.56 17.13
CA TYR A 135 -3.88 -1.72 16.24
C TYR A 135 -3.73 -1.28 14.78
N MET A 136 -2.81 -1.94 14.09
CA MET A 136 -2.60 -1.79 12.65
C MET A 136 -2.99 -3.10 11.95
N PRO A 137 -4.07 -3.14 11.17
CA PRO A 137 -4.45 -4.31 10.40
C PRO A 137 -3.38 -4.64 9.33
N LEU A 138 -2.93 -5.90 9.32
CA LEU A 138 -1.93 -6.38 8.36
C LEU A 138 -2.57 -7.29 7.31
N TRP A 139 -3.22 -8.35 7.76
CA TRP A 139 -3.73 -9.38 6.85
C TRP A 139 -5.10 -9.88 7.27
N ARG A 140 -6.01 -9.99 6.28
CA ARG A 140 -7.26 -10.73 6.43
C ARG A 140 -7.03 -12.17 6.01
N ILE A 141 -7.46 -13.12 6.84
CA ILE A 141 -7.46 -14.55 6.53
C ILE A 141 -8.91 -14.98 6.37
N PRO A 142 -9.40 -15.15 5.13
CA PRO A 142 -10.75 -15.65 4.90
C PRO A 142 -10.81 -17.16 5.20
N LEU A 143 -11.85 -17.60 5.91
CA LEU A 143 -12.11 -19.02 6.19
C LEU A 143 -13.47 -19.40 5.62
N THR A 144 -13.48 -20.50 4.85
CA THR A 144 -14.69 -21.13 4.32
C THR A 144 -14.76 -22.54 4.83
N GLY A 145 -15.74 -22.84 5.66
CA GLY A 145 -15.76 -24.11 6.38
C GLY A 145 -14.52 -24.23 7.27
N ILE A 146 -13.79 -25.33 7.10
CA ILE A 146 -12.54 -25.60 7.81
C ILE A 146 -11.29 -25.15 7.03
N THR A 147 -11.47 -24.58 5.84
CA THR A 147 -10.37 -24.22 4.93
C THR A 147 -10.04 -22.74 5.05
N ALA A 148 -8.76 -22.43 5.25
CA ALA A 148 -8.26 -21.07 5.13
C ALA A 148 -7.96 -20.74 3.65
N GLY A 149 -8.45 -19.60 3.19
CA GLY A 149 -8.20 -19.08 1.85
C GLY A 149 -6.88 -18.29 1.76
N THR A 150 -6.68 -17.66 0.62
CA THR A 150 -5.49 -16.81 0.38
C THR A 150 -5.55 -15.57 1.27
N PRO A 151 -4.47 -15.25 2.00
CA PRO A 151 -4.39 -14.01 2.78
C PRO A 151 -4.57 -12.76 1.90
N VAL A 152 -5.30 -11.79 2.41
CA VAL A 152 -5.57 -10.50 1.74
C VAL A 152 -4.89 -9.38 2.51
N ARG A 153 -4.03 -8.61 1.82
CA ARG A 153 -3.30 -7.48 2.43
C ARG A 153 -4.26 -6.34 2.78
N LEU A 154 -4.07 -5.75 3.96
CA LEU A 154 -4.88 -4.64 4.48
C LEU A 154 -4.08 -3.35 4.71
N PHE A 155 -2.77 -3.37 4.54
CA PHE A 155 -1.89 -2.21 4.72
C PHE A 155 -1.43 -1.63 3.38
N ASN A 156 -1.02 -0.36 3.42
CA ASN A 156 -0.34 0.30 2.32
C ASN A 156 1.16 0.01 2.39
N LYS A 157 1.75 -0.39 1.25
CA LYS A 157 3.19 -0.58 1.13
C LYS A 157 3.82 0.72 0.63
N ARG A 158 4.92 1.15 1.26
CA ARG A 158 5.70 2.32 0.88
C ARG A 158 7.12 1.91 0.47
N TYR A 159 7.56 2.49 -0.62
CA TYR A 159 8.89 2.26 -1.18
C TYR A 159 9.86 3.34 -0.70
N ALA A 160 11.16 3.05 -0.74
CA ALA A 160 12.16 4.06 -0.42
C ALA A 160 12.08 5.26 -1.38
N LEU A 161 12.31 6.47 -0.88
CA LEU A 161 12.15 7.71 -1.64
C LEU A 161 13.02 7.78 -2.91
N TRP A 162 14.12 7.03 -2.93
CA TRP A 162 15.09 7.02 -4.03
C TRP A 162 15.00 5.77 -4.91
N ASP A 163 14.10 4.85 -4.61
CA ASP A 163 13.93 3.64 -5.40
C ASP A 163 13.12 3.92 -6.67
N SER A 164 13.49 3.21 -7.73
CA SER A 164 12.76 3.19 -8.98
C SER A 164 12.41 1.75 -9.32
N VAL A 165 11.13 1.41 -9.25
CA VAL A 165 10.62 0.06 -9.44
C VAL A 165 9.81 0.00 -10.73
N PRO A 166 10.27 -0.73 -11.78
CA PRO A 166 9.46 -0.96 -12.97
C PRO A 166 8.31 -1.91 -12.61
N LEU A 167 7.07 -1.42 -12.77
CA LEU A 167 5.86 -2.18 -12.48
C LEU A 167 5.33 -2.91 -13.72
N TYR A 168 5.56 -2.34 -14.90
CA TYR A 168 5.12 -2.91 -16.17
C TYR A 168 5.96 -2.41 -17.34
N HIS A 169 6.28 -3.31 -18.27
CA HIS A 169 6.96 -2.96 -19.53
C HIS A 169 6.56 -3.94 -20.62
N ALA A 170 5.50 -3.62 -21.36
CA ALA A 170 5.07 -4.38 -22.53
C ALA A 170 4.13 -3.56 -23.42
N LYS A 171 3.95 -3.98 -24.67
CA LYS A 171 2.99 -3.42 -25.64
C LYS A 171 3.07 -1.90 -25.78
N GLY A 172 4.29 -1.35 -25.74
CA GLY A 172 4.55 0.08 -25.84
C GLY A 172 4.34 0.86 -24.56
N PHE A 173 3.77 0.29 -23.51
CA PHE A 173 3.63 0.94 -22.23
C PHE A 173 4.79 0.60 -21.28
N THR A 174 5.21 1.61 -20.55
CA THR A 174 6.15 1.47 -19.43
C THR A 174 5.55 2.20 -18.22
N VAL A 175 5.48 1.51 -17.08
CA VAL A 175 4.97 2.07 -15.82
C VAL A 175 6.04 1.87 -14.76
N ILE A 176 6.49 2.97 -14.16
CA ILE A 176 7.55 2.98 -13.14
C ILE A 176 7.02 3.70 -11.91
N HIS A 177 7.24 3.12 -10.77
CA HIS A 177 7.13 3.77 -9.47
C HIS A 177 8.51 4.30 -9.08
N ALA A 178 8.65 5.60 -8.89
CA ALA A 178 9.92 6.25 -8.53
C ALA A 178 9.71 7.16 -7.30
N GLY A 179 10.07 6.66 -6.14
CA GLY A 179 9.91 7.38 -4.87
C GLY A 179 8.44 7.78 -4.61
N MET A 180 8.15 9.07 -4.64
CA MET A 180 6.79 9.61 -4.45
C MET A 180 6.06 9.88 -5.78
N MET A 181 6.59 9.42 -6.90
CA MET A 181 6.06 9.72 -8.23
C MET A 181 5.74 8.45 -9.00
N MET A 182 4.69 8.49 -9.79
CA MET A 182 4.44 7.53 -10.86
C MET A 182 4.87 8.13 -12.19
N LEU A 183 5.61 7.35 -12.97
CA LEU A 183 5.99 7.67 -14.35
C LEU A 183 5.32 6.67 -15.29
N VAL A 184 4.55 7.18 -16.25
CA VAL A 184 3.89 6.38 -17.27
C VAL A 184 4.33 6.87 -18.65
N LYS A 185 4.82 5.96 -19.49
CA LYS A 185 5.23 6.23 -20.85
C LYS A 185 4.45 5.35 -21.81
N TYR A 186 4.09 5.90 -22.94
CA TYR A 186 3.71 5.14 -24.12
C TYR A 186 4.69 5.43 -25.27
N SER A 187 5.05 4.38 -25.99
CA SER A 187 5.88 4.46 -27.21
C SER A 187 5.44 3.33 -28.15
N GLY A 188 4.76 3.69 -29.24
CA GLY A 188 4.22 2.71 -30.17
C GLY A 188 3.33 3.34 -31.24
N SER A 189 2.63 2.51 -31.98
CA SER A 189 1.64 2.93 -32.98
C SER A 189 0.31 2.21 -32.73
N PHE A 190 -0.78 2.85 -33.07
CA PHE A 190 -2.13 2.28 -33.06
C PHE A 190 -2.98 2.97 -34.12
N GLY A 191 -4.24 2.53 -34.30
CA GLY A 191 -5.13 2.94 -35.38
C GLY A 191 -5.17 4.45 -35.68
N GLY A 192 -5.50 4.80 -36.93
CA GLY A 192 -5.53 6.16 -37.47
C GLY A 192 -6.87 6.85 -37.39
N GLY A 193 -7.92 6.25 -36.86
CA GLY A 193 -9.23 6.88 -36.68
C GLY A 193 -9.20 8.01 -35.64
N SER A 194 -10.10 9.00 -35.82
CA SER A 194 -10.10 10.22 -34.97
C SER A 194 -10.14 9.94 -33.46
N TRP A 195 -10.72 8.81 -33.05
CA TRP A 195 -10.90 8.42 -31.66
C TRP A 195 -10.29 7.06 -31.31
N ASP A 196 -9.47 6.51 -32.23
CA ASP A 196 -8.78 5.25 -31.95
C ASP A 196 -7.91 5.38 -30.71
N SER A 197 -7.79 4.29 -29.98
CA SER A 197 -7.03 4.24 -28.74
C SER A 197 -6.42 2.86 -28.53
N VAL A 198 -5.39 2.83 -27.70
CA VAL A 198 -4.81 1.61 -27.15
C VAL A 198 -4.85 1.69 -25.64
N GLN A 199 -5.27 0.60 -25.01
CA GLN A 199 -5.33 0.48 -23.55
C GLN A 199 -4.20 -0.42 -23.06
N CYS A 200 -3.58 -0.02 -21.96
CA CYS A 200 -2.62 -0.85 -21.25
C CYS A 200 -3.35 -2.02 -20.57
N GLU A 201 -2.76 -3.21 -20.63
CA GLU A 201 -3.30 -4.39 -19.93
C GLU A 201 -3.02 -4.34 -18.42
N TYR A 202 -2.04 -3.55 -18.01
CA TYR A 202 -1.71 -3.36 -16.60
C TYR A 202 -2.63 -2.33 -15.96
N THR A 203 -3.13 -2.66 -14.77
CA THR A 203 -3.90 -1.73 -13.93
C THR A 203 -3.06 -1.34 -12.74
N ILE A 204 -2.90 -0.05 -12.50
CA ILE A 204 -2.12 0.49 -11.38
C ILE A 204 -2.77 0.05 -10.06
N PRO A 205 -1.98 -0.46 -9.08
CA PRO A 205 -2.45 -0.80 -7.73
C PRO A 205 -3.15 0.37 -7.05
N VAL A 206 -4.16 0.11 -6.22
CA VAL A 206 -5.03 1.14 -5.64
C VAL A 206 -4.27 2.22 -4.87
N GLU A 207 -3.22 1.84 -4.17
CA GLU A 207 -2.36 2.73 -3.38
C GLU A 207 -1.47 3.67 -4.20
N LEU A 208 -1.36 3.45 -5.50
CA LEU A 208 -0.53 4.24 -6.42
C LEU A 208 -1.37 5.01 -7.47
N ARG A 209 -2.70 4.95 -7.37
CA ARG A 209 -3.60 5.60 -8.33
C ARG A 209 -3.71 7.10 -8.10
N PRO A 210 -3.81 7.89 -9.18
CA PRO A 210 -4.08 9.31 -9.00
C PRO A 210 -5.52 9.54 -8.51
N PRO A 211 -5.77 10.56 -7.67
CA PRO A 211 -7.12 10.89 -7.20
C PRO A 211 -8.03 11.47 -8.27
N ILE A 212 -7.45 11.99 -9.35
CA ILE A 212 -8.12 12.54 -10.53
C ILE A 212 -7.50 11.94 -11.79
N GLU A 213 -8.17 12.06 -12.94
CA GLU A 213 -7.56 11.70 -14.24
C GLU A 213 -6.35 12.61 -14.50
N VAL A 214 -5.21 12.00 -14.83
CA VAL A 214 -3.98 12.70 -15.20
C VAL A 214 -3.71 12.47 -16.68
N ASN A 215 -3.47 13.55 -17.42
CA ASN A 215 -3.28 13.53 -18.86
C ASN A 215 -1.91 14.09 -19.25
N GLY A 216 -1.30 13.47 -20.26
CA GLY A 216 -0.06 13.92 -20.88
C GLY A 216 -0.17 13.88 -22.41
N MET A 217 0.49 14.82 -23.06
CA MET A 217 0.58 14.81 -24.52
C MET A 217 1.59 13.78 -25.00
N VAL A 218 1.23 13.11 -26.10
CA VAL A 218 2.09 12.17 -26.81
C VAL A 218 2.30 12.72 -28.23
N CYS A 219 3.56 12.83 -28.63
CA CYS A 219 3.93 13.39 -29.91
C CYS A 219 4.08 12.29 -30.96
N VAL A 220 3.50 12.52 -32.14
CA VAL A 220 3.74 11.72 -33.32
C VAL A 220 4.98 12.24 -34.05
N ALA A 221 5.72 11.36 -34.71
CA ALA A 221 6.98 11.69 -35.35
C ALA A 221 6.87 12.84 -36.39
N ASN A 222 5.73 13.01 -37.04
CA ASN A 222 5.49 14.11 -37.97
C ASN A 222 4.96 15.39 -37.32
N GLY A 223 4.69 15.38 -36.01
CA GLY A 223 4.19 16.55 -35.28
C GLY A 223 2.76 17.01 -35.61
N GLN A 224 2.04 16.29 -36.45
CA GLN A 224 0.75 16.75 -36.98
C GLN A 224 -0.47 16.22 -36.21
N THR A 225 -0.32 15.19 -35.39
CA THR A 225 -1.43 14.56 -34.68
C THR A 225 -1.19 14.59 -33.17
N ALA A 226 -2.07 15.25 -32.45
CA ALA A 226 -2.04 15.21 -30.99
C ALA A 226 -2.69 13.91 -30.49
N ARG A 227 -2.02 13.27 -29.57
CA ARG A 227 -2.49 12.11 -28.82
C ARG A 227 -2.40 12.39 -27.34
N MET A 228 -3.29 11.77 -26.58
CA MET A 228 -3.33 11.91 -25.14
C MET A 228 -3.02 10.58 -24.48
N LEU A 229 -2.05 10.58 -23.58
CA LEU A 229 -1.84 9.51 -22.62
C LEU A 229 -2.62 9.88 -21.35
N ALA A 230 -3.47 8.99 -20.86
CA ALA A 230 -4.29 9.21 -19.69
C ALA A 230 -4.12 8.10 -18.67
N VAL A 231 -4.09 8.47 -17.39
CA VAL A 231 -4.21 7.58 -16.24
C VAL A 231 -5.45 7.96 -15.44
N ASN A 232 -6.36 7.01 -15.30
CA ASN A 232 -7.63 7.23 -14.62
C ASN A 232 -7.56 6.88 -13.11
N PRO A 233 -8.44 7.42 -12.26
CA PRO A 233 -8.51 7.08 -10.83
C PRO A 233 -8.78 5.59 -10.54
N ASN A 234 -9.34 4.85 -11.47
CA ASN A 234 -9.50 3.40 -11.36
C ASN A 234 -8.22 2.59 -11.69
N GLY A 235 -7.13 3.29 -12.03
CA GLY A 235 -5.83 2.69 -12.35
C GLY A 235 -5.65 2.28 -13.81
N THR A 236 -6.64 2.49 -14.69
CA THR A 236 -6.50 2.19 -16.12
C THR A 236 -5.66 3.23 -16.85
N ILE A 237 -4.89 2.78 -17.84
CA ILE A 237 -3.99 3.61 -18.65
C ILE A 237 -4.39 3.48 -20.10
N ARG A 238 -4.54 4.62 -20.81
CA ARG A 238 -4.95 4.67 -22.19
C ARG A 238 -4.15 5.70 -22.98
N CYS A 239 -3.77 5.39 -24.21
CA CYS A 239 -3.32 6.38 -25.18
C CYS A 239 -4.34 6.47 -26.33
N ALA A 240 -4.78 7.67 -26.69
CA ALA A 240 -5.86 7.89 -27.66
C ALA A 240 -5.58 9.05 -28.60
N ASN A 241 -6.14 8.98 -29.83
CA ASN A 241 -6.28 10.11 -30.74
C ASN A 241 -7.31 11.09 -30.16
N MET A 242 -7.16 12.39 -30.46
CA MET A 242 -7.95 13.46 -29.84
C MET A 242 -8.80 14.17 -30.90
N GLY A 243 -9.65 13.41 -31.61
CA GLY A 243 -10.62 13.94 -32.56
C GLY A 243 -10.08 14.30 -33.96
N ALA A 244 -8.77 14.32 -34.15
CA ALA A 244 -8.16 14.45 -35.46
C ALA A 244 -7.87 13.08 -36.04
N THR A 245 -7.99 12.96 -37.38
CA THR A 245 -7.56 11.74 -38.09
C THR A 245 -6.09 11.50 -37.79
N GLY A 246 -5.80 10.40 -37.11
CA GLY A 246 -4.43 9.99 -36.78
C GLY A 246 -3.73 9.37 -37.96
N SER A 247 -2.45 9.15 -37.82
CA SER A 247 -1.68 8.28 -38.69
C SER A 247 -1.25 7.04 -37.90
N ASN A 248 -1.02 5.91 -38.56
CA ASN A 248 -0.44 4.72 -37.95
C ASN A 248 1.06 4.92 -37.59
N GLN A 249 1.54 6.15 -37.58
CA GLN A 249 2.92 6.47 -37.27
C GLN A 249 3.19 6.25 -35.75
N SER A 250 4.43 5.89 -35.48
CA SER A 250 4.91 5.77 -34.11
C SER A 250 4.79 7.10 -33.37
N CYS A 251 4.38 7.04 -32.14
CA CYS A 251 4.31 8.17 -31.24
C CYS A 251 4.99 7.83 -29.91
N ALA A 252 5.46 8.83 -29.20
CA ALA A 252 6.04 8.65 -27.89
C ALA A 252 5.72 9.84 -26.97
N GLY A 253 5.49 9.56 -25.73
CA GLY A 253 5.28 10.56 -24.69
C GLY A 253 5.16 9.92 -23.32
N SER A 254 5.28 10.76 -22.30
CA SER A 254 5.18 10.32 -20.91
C SER A 254 4.42 11.34 -20.09
N LEU A 255 3.86 10.88 -18.98
CA LEU A 255 3.32 11.71 -17.92
C LEU A 255 3.87 11.23 -16.57
N CYS A 256 3.85 12.10 -15.59
CA CYS A 256 4.12 11.73 -14.21
C CYS A 256 3.11 12.41 -13.29
N TYR A 257 2.87 11.79 -12.13
CA TYR A 257 2.02 12.36 -11.08
C TYR A 257 2.53 11.93 -9.71
N PRO A 258 2.29 12.75 -8.68
CA PRO A 258 2.61 12.37 -7.30
C PRO A 258 1.64 11.29 -6.82
N ILE A 259 2.16 10.36 -6.02
CA ILE A 259 1.35 9.36 -5.31
C ILE A 259 0.62 10.07 -4.16
N PRO A 260 -0.69 9.84 -3.97
CA PRO A 260 -1.48 10.49 -2.92
C PRO A 260 -1.10 10.09 -1.50
#